data_067a1957c964e38eef089a05616d03ea
#
_entry.id   067a1957c964e38eef089a05616d03ea
#
_cell.length_a   1.000
_cell.length_b   1.000
_cell.length_c   1.000
_cell.angle_alpha   90.00
_cell.angle_beta   90.00
_cell.angle_gamma   90.00
#
_symmetry.space_group_name_H-M   'P 1'
#
loop_
_entity.id
_entity.type
_entity.pdbx_description
1 polymer ?
#
loop_
_entity_poly.entity_id
_entity_poly.type
_entity_poly.pdbx_seq_one_letter_code
_entity_poly.pdbx_strand_id
1 'polypeptide(L)'
;MGNLGGSASDEIDAPLDEVWAVVENVLTAPEWQGGLDAMSALEHDGEGRATVVETESDIKVKRVKARVRFSYDGPTRLSWTQEQGDMKSVQGAWELEDLGAGRTRATFSLDADPGRMLGMLIRGPVEAATRAIFVNGRPGELKRRVEGSRPG
;
A
#
# COMPACT_ATOMS: atom_id res chain seq x y z
N MET A 1 -5.50 -21.54 0.70
CA MET A 1 -4.84 -21.34 0.09
C MET A 1 -4.74 -20.37 -0.82
N GLY A 2 -4.01 -19.88 -1.44
CA GLY A 2 -3.93 -18.87 -2.45
C GLY A 2 -3.96 -17.42 -2.01
N ASN A 3 -3.66 -17.13 -0.76
CA ASN A 3 -3.58 -15.74 -0.38
C ASN A 3 -2.32 -15.11 -0.95
N LEU A 4 -2.50 -13.93 -1.54
CA LEU A 4 -1.38 -13.09 -1.94
C LEU A 4 -1.08 -12.22 -0.74
N GLY A 5 0.01 -12.43 -0.09
CA GLY A 5 0.31 -11.67 1.09
C GLY A 5 1.76 -11.75 1.48
N GLY A 6 2.08 -11.00 2.47
CA GLY A 6 3.43 -10.96 3.00
C GLY A 6 3.74 -9.63 3.63
N SER A 7 4.98 -9.47 4.01
CA SER A 7 5.47 -8.28 4.69
C SER A 7 6.87 -7.97 4.19
N ALA A 8 7.17 -6.69 4.08
CA ALA A 8 8.50 -6.23 3.68
C ALA A 8 8.82 -4.94 4.42
N SER A 9 10.10 -4.71 4.68
CA SER A 9 10.54 -3.53 5.43
C SER A 9 11.75 -2.91 4.76
N ASP A 10 11.95 -1.61 5.00
CA ASP A 10 13.17 -0.92 4.62
C ASP A 10 13.39 0.25 5.60
N GLU A 11 14.61 0.73 5.67
CA GLU A 11 14.96 1.88 6.48
C GLU A 11 15.07 3.10 5.57
N ILE A 12 14.42 4.18 6.00
CA ILE A 12 14.32 5.41 5.21
C ILE A 12 15.13 6.49 5.93
N ASP A 13 15.96 7.20 5.18
CA ASP A 13 16.79 8.27 5.72
C ASP A 13 15.97 9.56 5.80
N ALA A 14 14.98 9.55 6.66
CA ALA A 14 14.10 10.68 6.92
C ALA A 14 13.42 10.47 8.27
N PRO A 15 13.10 11.58 8.98
CA PRO A 15 12.41 11.46 10.26
C PRO A 15 10.96 10.97 10.10
N LEU A 16 10.43 10.45 11.18
CA LEU A 16 9.11 9.81 11.19
C LEU A 16 8.00 10.69 10.60
N ASP A 17 7.98 11.97 10.96
CA ASP A 17 6.94 12.89 10.48
C ASP A 17 7.00 13.12 8.97
N GLU A 18 8.19 13.13 8.38
CA GLU A 18 8.32 13.26 6.92
C GLU A 18 7.83 11.99 6.20
N VAL A 19 8.14 10.83 6.75
CA VAL A 19 7.67 9.56 6.17
C VAL A 19 6.16 9.47 6.30
N TRP A 20 5.64 9.81 7.48
CA TRP A 20 4.20 9.80 7.72
C TRP A 20 3.45 10.72 6.76
N ALA A 21 4.00 11.91 6.48
CA ALA A 21 3.34 12.86 5.58
C ALA A 21 3.11 12.26 4.18
N VAL A 22 4.03 11.42 3.70
CA VAL A 22 3.86 10.73 2.41
C VAL A 22 2.83 9.62 2.53
N VAL A 23 2.91 8.81 3.57
CA VAL A 23 2.00 7.68 3.79
C VAL A 23 0.56 8.17 3.99
N GLU A 24 0.41 9.23 4.79
CA GLU A 24 -0.89 9.80 5.11
C GLU A 24 -1.62 10.35 3.89
N ASN A 25 -0.88 10.84 2.91
CA ASN A 25 -1.47 11.41 1.70
C ASN A 25 -1.75 10.28 0.69
N VAL A 26 -2.75 9.47 1.02
CA VAL A 26 -3.01 8.22 0.28
C VAL A 26 -3.35 8.44 -1.19
N LEU A 27 -3.93 9.58 -1.55
CA LEU A 27 -4.32 9.83 -2.94
C LEU A 27 -3.12 10.02 -3.86
N THR A 28 -1.92 10.22 -3.31
CA THR A 28 -0.70 10.28 -4.12
C THR A 28 -0.12 8.90 -4.41
N ALA A 29 -0.64 7.85 -3.79
CA ALA A 29 -0.08 6.51 -3.93
C ALA A 29 0.09 6.05 -5.39
N PRO A 30 -0.84 6.33 -6.31
CA PRO A 30 -0.62 5.93 -7.71
C PRO A 30 0.61 6.58 -8.35
N GLU A 31 1.12 7.66 -7.79
CA GLU A 31 2.30 8.34 -8.33
C GLU A 31 3.60 7.59 -8.04
N TRP A 32 3.61 6.73 -7.01
CA TRP A 32 4.84 6.08 -6.58
C TRP A 32 4.72 4.58 -6.28
N GLN A 33 3.50 4.02 -6.23
CA GLN A 33 3.31 2.59 -6.02
C GLN A 33 3.04 1.89 -7.35
N GLY A 34 3.90 0.95 -7.71
CA GLY A 34 3.75 0.19 -8.95
C GLY A 34 2.49 -0.67 -8.94
N GLY A 35 1.84 -0.75 -10.09
CA GLY A 35 0.63 -1.55 -10.25
C GLY A 35 -0.65 -0.90 -9.74
N LEU A 36 -0.56 0.18 -8.98
CA LEU A 36 -1.72 0.93 -8.51
C LEU A 36 -1.94 2.08 -9.49
N ASP A 37 -2.92 1.92 -10.38
CA ASP A 37 -3.09 2.84 -11.50
C ASP A 37 -3.94 4.07 -11.19
N ALA A 38 -4.90 3.92 -10.30
CA ALA A 38 -5.80 5.03 -9.98
C ALA A 38 -6.37 4.89 -8.57
N MET A 39 -6.61 6.03 -7.93
CA MET A 39 -7.26 6.08 -6.64
C MET A 39 -8.08 7.36 -6.57
N SER A 40 -9.35 7.26 -6.22
CA SER A 40 -10.22 8.42 -6.05
C SER A 40 -10.98 8.34 -4.74
N ALA A 41 -11.10 9.47 -4.05
CA ALA A 41 -11.75 9.53 -2.76
C ALA A 41 -13.27 9.55 -2.89
N LEU A 42 -13.94 8.75 -2.06
CA LEU A 42 -15.39 8.74 -1.94
C LEU A 42 -15.85 9.43 -0.65
N GLU A 43 -15.05 9.31 0.42
CA GLU A 43 -15.35 9.91 1.71
C GLU A 43 -14.08 10.47 2.34
N HIS A 44 -14.24 11.49 3.17
CA HIS A 44 -13.14 12.14 3.88
C HIS A 44 -13.49 12.25 5.37
N ASP A 45 -12.45 12.30 6.22
CA ASP A 45 -12.64 12.57 7.64
C ASP A 45 -12.65 14.08 7.93
N GLY A 46 -12.78 14.44 9.20
CA GLY A 46 -12.80 15.85 9.62
C GLY A 46 -11.52 16.62 9.37
N GLU A 47 -10.42 15.92 9.03
CA GLU A 47 -9.14 16.54 8.72
C GLU A 47 -8.86 16.57 7.23
N GLY A 48 -9.83 16.18 6.42
CA GLY A 48 -9.70 16.20 4.97
C GLY A 48 -8.98 15.01 4.36
N ARG A 49 -8.68 13.99 5.17
CA ARG A 49 -8.00 12.78 4.66
C ARG A 49 -9.03 11.84 4.04
N ALA A 50 -8.67 11.19 2.95
CA ALA A 50 -9.55 10.22 2.31
C ALA A 50 -9.71 9.00 3.21
N THR A 51 -10.95 8.66 3.55
CA THR A 51 -11.25 7.51 4.41
C THR A 51 -11.82 6.34 3.61
N VAL A 52 -12.53 6.60 2.52
CA VAL A 52 -12.98 5.56 1.61
C VAL A 52 -12.58 5.97 0.20
N VAL A 53 -11.93 5.05 -0.50
CA VAL A 53 -11.45 5.31 -1.86
C VAL A 53 -11.86 4.17 -2.79
N GLU A 54 -11.88 4.48 -4.09
CA GLU A 54 -11.94 3.45 -5.12
C GLU A 54 -10.57 3.34 -5.76
N THR A 55 -10.10 2.11 -5.97
CA THR A 55 -8.80 1.85 -6.57
C THR A 55 -8.93 1.02 -7.82
N GLU A 56 -7.97 1.20 -8.75
CA GLU A 56 -7.78 0.30 -9.87
C GLU A 56 -6.32 -0.14 -9.84
N SER A 57 -6.10 -1.44 -9.93
CA SER A 57 -4.77 -2.01 -9.90
C SER A 57 -4.59 -3.00 -11.05
N ASP A 58 -3.38 -3.06 -11.59
CA ASP A 58 -3.01 -4.01 -12.62
C ASP A 58 -2.22 -5.14 -11.97
N ILE A 59 -2.83 -6.32 -11.85
CA ILE A 59 -2.19 -7.49 -11.25
C ILE A 59 -1.62 -8.43 -12.31
N LYS A 60 -1.30 -7.88 -13.49
CA LYS A 60 -0.68 -8.56 -14.65
C LYS A 60 -1.66 -9.39 -15.46
N VAL A 61 -2.48 -10.22 -14.84
CA VAL A 61 -3.46 -11.05 -15.56
C VAL A 61 -4.80 -10.37 -15.71
N LYS A 62 -5.04 -9.33 -14.91
CA LYS A 62 -6.32 -8.62 -14.91
C LYS A 62 -6.17 -7.27 -14.22
N ARG A 63 -6.99 -6.30 -14.63
CA ARG A 63 -7.15 -5.05 -13.89
C ARG A 63 -8.26 -5.29 -12.86
N VAL A 64 -7.99 -4.99 -11.60
CA VAL A 64 -8.94 -5.20 -10.51
C VAL A 64 -9.33 -3.87 -9.88
N LYS A 65 -10.56 -3.81 -9.40
CA LYS A 65 -11.12 -2.64 -8.73
C LYS A 65 -11.50 -2.99 -7.31
N ALA A 66 -11.39 -2.01 -6.43
CA ALA A 66 -11.74 -2.20 -5.04
C ALA A 66 -12.22 -0.88 -4.42
N ARG A 67 -13.13 -1.01 -3.44
CA ARG A 67 -13.45 0.07 -2.53
C ARG A 67 -12.78 -0.26 -1.20
N VAL A 68 -11.98 0.66 -0.71
CA VAL A 68 -11.10 0.42 0.42
C VAL A 68 -11.32 1.49 1.48
N ARG A 69 -11.40 1.07 2.74
CA ARG A 69 -11.50 1.98 3.88
C ARG A 69 -10.17 2.07 4.59
N PHE A 70 -9.72 3.30 4.82
CA PHE A 70 -8.49 3.58 5.54
C PHE A 70 -8.76 3.96 6.99
N SER A 71 -7.84 3.54 7.87
CA SER A 71 -7.82 3.93 9.28
C SER A 71 -6.45 4.55 9.57
N TYR A 72 -6.45 5.77 10.07
CA TYR A 72 -5.23 6.55 10.30
C TYR A 72 -4.90 6.58 11.80
N ASP A 73 -3.76 6.02 12.16
CA ASP A 73 -3.22 6.07 13.52
C ASP A 73 -1.83 6.69 13.46
N GLY A 74 -1.79 7.93 12.99
CA GLY A 74 -0.52 8.62 12.82
C GLY A 74 0.18 8.97 14.11
N PRO A 75 1.49 9.07 14.04
CA PRO A 75 2.32 8.96 12.84
C PRO A 75 2.88 7.56 12.60
N THR A 76 2.35 6.52 13.23
CA THR A 76 2.98 5.19 13.23
C THR A 76 2.25 4.14 12.41
N ARG A 77 0.96 4.35 12.09
CA ARG A 77 0.23 3.30 11.38
C ARG A 77 -0.87 3.84 10.48
N LEU A 78 -0.91 3.30 9.27
CA LEU A 78 -2.03 3.46 8.35
C LEU A 78 -2.47 2.05 7.99
N SER A 79 -3.75 1.71 8.19
CA SER A 79 -4.26 0.41 7.81
C SER A 79 -5.45 0.57 6.87
N TRP A 80 -5.77 -0.50 6.14
CA TRP A 80 -6.89 -0.48 5.22
C TRP A 80 -7.53 -1.85 5.10
N THR A 81 -8.82 -1.84 4.73
CA THR A 81 -9.61 -3.05 4.51
C THR A 81 -10.49 -2.81 3.30
N GLN A 82 -10.54 -3.79 2.41
CA GLN A 82 -11.45 -3.74 1.29
C GLN A 82 -12.89 -3.90 1.79
N GLU A 83 -13.77 -3.00 1.37
CA GLU A 83 -15.20 -3.12 1.66
C GLU A 83 -15.91 -3.87 0.54
N GLN A 84 -15.43 -3.72 -0.69
CA GLN A 84 -16.05 -4.32 -1.86
C GLN A 84 -15.02 -4.31 -2.98
N GLY A 85 -14.98 -5.33 -3.80
CA GLY A 85 -14.06 -5.37 -4.92
C GLY A 85 -14.01 -6.71 -5.62
N ASP A 86 -13.11 -6.78 -6.60
CA ASP A 86 -12.94 -7.98 -7.42
C ASP A 86 -12.25 -9.12 -6.68
N MET A 87 -11.45 -8.80 -5.65
CA MET A 87 -10.85 -9.81 -4.80
C MET A 87 -11.84 -10.19 -3.70
N LYS A 88 -11.69 -11.38 -3.15
CA LYS A 88 -12.56 -11.86 -2.06
C LYS A 88 -12.35 -11.03 -0.80
N SER A 89 -11.10 -10.74 -0.45
CA SER A 89 -10.77 -9.88 0.69
C SER A 89 -9.40 -9.26 0.50
N VAL A 90 -9.20 -8.08 1.06
CA VAL A 90 -7.91 -7.39 1.08
C VAL A 90 -7.80 -6.62 2.38
N GLN A 91 -6.66 -6.75 3.06
CA GLN A 91 -6.34 -5.88 4.17
C GLN A 91 -4.84 -5.68 4.23
N GLY A 92 -4.41 -4.53 4.70
CA GLY A 92 -3.01 -4.20 4.76
C GLY A 92 -2.71 -3.08 5.71
N ALA A 93 -1.43 -2.80 5.88
CA ALA A 93 -0.98 -1.72 6.76
C ALA A 93 0.42 -1.26 6.40
N TRP A 94 0.66 0.04 6.63
CA TRP A 94 1.99 0.60 6.80
C TRP A 94 2.21 0.77 8.28
N GLU A 95 3.35 0.31 8.78
CA GLU A 95 3.78 0.55 10.15
C GLU A 95 5.13 1.25 10.11
N LEU A 96 5.23 2.35 10.85
CA LEU A 96 6.43 3.19 10.86
C LEU A 96 7.02 3.20 12.26
N GLU A 97 8.34 3.00 12.33
CA GLU A 97 9.07 3.00 13.60
C GLU A 97 10.18 4.03 13.55
N ASP A 98 10.19 4.93 14.51
CA ASP A 98 11.25 5.92 14.65
C ASP A 98 12.52 5.22 15.16
N LEU A 99 13.57 5.22 14.33
CA LEU A 99 14.84 4.59 14.69
C LEU A 99 15.80 5.56 15.38
N GLY A 100 15.42 6.83 15.51
CA GLY A 100 16.31 7.86 15.98
C GLY A 100 17.23 8.37 14.89
N ALA A 101 17.93 9.46 15.16
CA ALA A 101 18.90 10.09 14.24
C ALA A 101 18.31 10.43 12.87
N GLY A 102 17.02 10.76 12.82
CA GLY A 102 16.36 11.13 11.57
C GLY A 102 16.12 9.98 10.63
N ARG A 103 15.95 8.76 11.14
CA ARG A 103 15.71 7.56 10.33
C ARG A 103 14.45 6.85 10.78
N THR A 104 13.76 6.22 9.86
CA THR A 104 12.49 5.54 10.09
C THR A 104 12.51 4.17 9.42
N ARG A 105 12.02 3.14 10.11
CA ARG A 105 11.77 1.84 9.49
C ARG A 105 10.32 1.81 9.05
N ALA A 106 10.08 1.50 7.79
CA ALA A 106 8.75 1.33 7.25
C ALA A 106 8.51 -0.14 6.93
N THR A 107 7.42 -0.69 7.44
CA THR A 107 7.00 -2.06 7.16
C THR A 107 5.65 -2.03 6.48
N PHE A 108 5.58 -2.69 5.33
CA PHE A 108 4.34 -2.84 4.57
C PHE A 108 3.87 -4.28 4.72
N SER A 109 2.62 -4.48 5.09
CA SER A 109 2.02 -5.81 5.19
C SER A 109 0.75 -5.84 4.36
N LEU A 110 0.53 -6.94 3.66
CA LEU A 110 -0.66 -7.13 2.84
C LEU A 110 -1.15 -8.55 3.00
N ASP A 111 -2.46 -8.72 3.11
CA ASP A 111 -3.11 -10.02 3.07
C ASP A 111 -4.28 -9.88 2.11
N ALA A 112 -4.22 -10.57 0.98
CA ALA A 112 -5.22 -10.49 -0.05
C ALA A 112 -5.62 -11.89 -0.50
N ASP A 113 -6.91 -12.16 -0.46
CA ASP A 113 -7.47 -13.42 -0.96
C ASP A 113 -8.12 -13.11 -2.31
N PRO A 114 -7.55 -13.59 -3.42
CA PRO A 114 -8.11 -13.30 -4.73
C PRO A 114 -9.44 -14.03 -5.01
N GLY A 115 -9.77 -15.02 -4.20
CA GLY A 115 -10.93 -15.87 -4.46
C GLY A 115 -10.60 -16.95 -5.49
N ARG A 116 -11.58 -17.80 -5.78
CA ARG A 116 -11.34 -18.99 -6.61
C ARG A 116 -10.92 -18.66 -8.04
N MET A 117 -11.65 -17.77 -8.70
CA MET A 117 -11.40 -17.50 -10.12
C MET A 117 -10.08 -16.77 -10.34
N LEU A 118 -9.87 -15.68 -9.63
CA LEU A 118 -8.61 -14.94 -9.75
C LEU A 118 -7.43 -15.77 -9.24
N GLY A 119 -7.65 -16.56 -8.19
CA GLY A 119 -6.60 -17.42 -7.64
C GLY A 119 -6.11 -18.45 -8.66
N MET A 120 -6.97 -18.87 -9.57
CA MET A 120 -6.56 -19.80 -10.63
C MET A 120 -5.66 -19.11 -11.66
N LEU A 121 -5.84 -17.80 -11.86
CA LEU A 121 -5.03 -17.03 -12.81
C LEU A 121 -3.69 -16.60 -12.19
N ILE A 122 -3.64 -16.46 -10.86
CA ILE A 122 -2.48 -15.99 -10.16
C ILE A 122 -1.74 -17.17 -9.53
N ARG A 123 -0.90 -17.84 -10.33
CA ARG A 123 -0.17 -19.03 -9.88
C ARG A 123 1.26 -19.01 -10.39
N GLY A 124 2.14 -19.68 -9.67
CA GLY A 124 3.53 -19.87 -10.09
C GLY A 124 4.28 -18.55 -10.29
N PRO A 125 4.90 -18.36 -11.47
CA PRO A 125 5.64 -17.12 -11.74
C PRO A 125 4.79 -15.85 -11.66
N VAL A 126 3.50 -15.94 -12.01
CA VAL A 126 2.59 -14.80 -11.93
C VAL A 126 2.38 -14.40 -10.47
N GLU A 127 2.21 -15.38 -9.58
CA GLU A 127 2.06 -15.11 -8.16
C GLU A 127 3.30 -14.43 -7.59
N ALA A 128 4.48 -14.96 -7.90
CA ALA A 128 5.73 -14.38 -7.44
C ALA A 128 5.93 -12.94 -7.96
N ALA A 129 5.61 -12.71 -9.24
CA ALA A 129 5.75 -11.38 -9.83
C ALA A 129 4.77 -10.39 -9.20
N THR A 130 3.54 -10.83 -8.93
CA THR A 130 2.51 -10.00 -8.30
C THR A 130 2.94 -9.63 -6.88
N ARG A 131 3.42 -10.60 -6.12
CA ARG A 131 3.90 -10.35 -4.75
C ARG A 131 5.11 -9.42 -4.74
N ALA A 132 6.02 -9.55 -5.71
CA ALA A 132 7.17 -8.66 -5.81
C ALA A 132 6.75 -7.20 -5.99
N ILE A 133 5.73 -6.95 -6.79
CA ILE A 133 5.24 -5.60 -7.05
C ILE A 133 4.41 -5.07 -5.88
N PHE A 134 3.44 -5.85 -5.40
CA PHE A 134 2.43 -5.36 -4.46
C PHE A 134 2.81 -5.50 -2.99
N VAL A 135 3.87 -6.24 -2.68
CA VAL A 135 4.35 -6.40 -1.30
C VAL A 135 5.82 -6.05 -1.20
N ASN A 136 6.68 -6.83 -1.87
CA ASN A 136 8.11 -6.74 -1.62
C ASN A 136 8.73 -5.40 -2.05
N GLY A 137 8.21 -4.80 -3.10
CA GLY A 137 8.74 -3.53 -3.61
C GLY A 137 8.23 -2.28 -2.90
N ARG A 138 7.17 -2.40 -2.08
CA ARG A 138 6.53 -1.23 -1.48
C ARG A 138 7.44 -0.38 -0.60
N PRO A 139 8.18 -0.97 0.37
CA PRO A 139 9.04 -0.13 1.21
C PRO A 139 10.13 0.60 0.42
N GLY A 140 10.67 -0.02 -0.62
CA GLY A 140 11.65 0.63 -1.48
C GLY A 140 11.04 1.77 -2.29
N GLU A 141 9.79 1.63 -2.71
CA GLU A 141 9.06 2.69 -3.41
C GLU A 141 8.83 3.88 -2.47
N LEU A 142 8.42 3.61 -1.23
CA LEU A 142 8.25 4.67 -0.23
C LEU A 142 9.57 5.37 0.05
N LYS A 143 10.63 4.61 0.21
CA LYS A 143 11.98 5.15 0.45
C LYS A 143 12.37 6.11 -0.67
N ARG A 144 12.21 5.71 -1.93
CA ARG A 144 12.55 6.55 -3.07
C ARG A 144 11.67 7.81 -3.12
N ARG A 145 10.39 7.69 -2.81
CA ARG A 145 9.47 8.83 -2.81
C ARG A 145 9.86 9.85 -1.74
N VAL A 146 10.14 9.39 -0.53
CA VAL A 146 10.50 10.27 0.58
C VAL A 146 11.87 10.90 0.35
N GLU A 147 12.89 10.09 0.05
CA GLU A 147 14.26 10.58 -0.11
C GLU A 147 14.42 11.41 -1.38
N GLY A 148 13.70 11.07 -2.43
CA GLY A 148 13.74 11.80 -3.70
C GLY A 148 13.09 13.17 -3.65
N SER A 149 12.25 13.45 -2.67
CA SER A 149 11.59 14.73 -2.53
C SER A 149 12.41 15.72 -1.67
N ARG A 150 13.52 15.27 -1.11
CA ARG A 150 14.36 16.12 -0.29
C ARG A 150 15.31 16.94 -1.17
N PRO A 151 15.50 18.23 -0.88
CA PRO A 151 16.42 19.05 -1.66
C PRO A 151 17.85 18.55 -1.44
N GLY A 152 18.49 18.37 -2.51
CA GLY A 152 19.91 18.11 -2.65
C GLY A 152 20.73 17.35 -1.78
#